data_d41904601b4224b9b8b5ec2597630c28
#
_entry.id   d41904601b4224b9b8b5ec2597630c28
#
_cell.length_a   1.000
_cell.length_b   1.000
_cell.length_c   1.000
_cell.angle_alpha   90.00
_cell.angle_beta   90.00
_cell.angle_gamma   90.00
#
_symmetry.space_group_name_H-M   'P 1'
#
loop_
_entity.id
_entity.type
_entity.pdbx_description
1 polymer ?
#
loop_
_entity_poly.entity_id
_entity_poly.type
_entity_poly.pdbx_seq_one_letter_code
_entity_poly.pdbx_strand_id
1 'polypeptide(L)'
;MLRALPITVTRNTERNVKILLVEDSRPILRENEGALLRAGYEVICAEDGESALKMAADLKPDLVLLDMILPKVSGPEVLRRLKSDAKTAQIPVVVVSSLTERNREKLLELGAEDYLEKGLLMPRRGVNLLPKALEAVIRRINRKRGTTLSEVPLHR
;
A
#
# COMPACT_ATOMS: atom_id res chain seq x y z
N MET A 1 -18.27 13.08 12.61
CA MET A 1 -17.53 11.91 12.13
C MET A 1 -16.85 12.24 10.81
N LEU A 2 -15.54 12.28 10.82
CA LEU A 2 -14.78 12.62 9.63
C LEU A 2 -14.83 11.46 8.64
N ARG A 3 -15.34 11.74 7.46
CA ARG A 3 -15.36 10.77 6.37
C ARG A 3 -13.94 10.60 5.82
N ALA A 4 -13.50 9.37 5.63
CA ALA A 4 -12.21 9.11 5.00
C ALA A 4 -12.19 9.76 3.61
N LEU A 5 -11.16 10.55 3.33
CA LEU A 5 -10.98 11.13 2.02
C LEU A 5 -10.61 10.04 0.99
N PRO A 6 -11.11 10.15 -0.23
CA PRO A 6 -10.74 9.22 -1.28
C PRO A 6 -9.26 9.36 -1.64
N ILE A 7 -8.69 8.30 -2.17
CA ILE A 7 -7.37 8.36 -2.81
C ILE A 7 -7.60 9.02 -4.17
N THR A 8 -7.33 10.32 -4.27
CA THR A 8 -7.51 11.05 -5.51
C THR A 8 -6.21 11.27 -6.22
N VAL A 9 -6.23 11.01 -7.52
CA VAL A 9 -5.24 11.52 -8.45
C VAL A 9 -6.01 12.34 -9.47
N THR A 10 -5.92 13.65 -9.39
CA THR A 10 -6.53 14.54 -10.35
C THR A 10 -5.52 15.01 -11.38
N ARG A 11 -5.96 15.28 -12.60
CA ARG A 11 -5.06 15.54 -13.73
C ARG A 11 -4.41 16.94 -13.73
N ASN A 12 -4.86 17.89 -12.94
CA ASN A 12 -4.46 19.28 -13.12
C ASN A 12 -3.93 20.02 -11.90
N THR A 13 -4.00 19.44 -10.69
CA THR A 13 -3.49 20.13 -9.48
C THR A 13 -2.75 19.16 -8.61
N GLU A 14 -1.93 18.43 -9.16
CA GLU A 14 -1.87 17.03 -8.94
C GLU A 14 -0.77 16.68 -8.03
N ARG A 15 -1.16 16.32 -6.84
CA ARG A 15 -0.30 15.44 -6.11
C ARG A 15 -0.51 14.01 -6.63
N ASN A 16 0.55 13.34 -6.94
CA ASN A 16 0.52 11.91 -7.21
C ASN A 16 0.09 11.15 -5.96
N VAL A 17 -0.51 9.98 -6.14
CA VAL A 17 -0.79 9.09 -5.01
C VAL A 17 0.53 8.76 -4.32
N LYS A 18 0.61 9.08 -3.04
CA LYS A 18 1.78 8.81 -2.19
C LYS A 18 1.64 7.46 -1.52
N ILE A 19 2.58 6.58 -1.77
CA ILE A 19 2.61 5.22 -1.25
C ILE A 19 3.75 5.08 -0.25
N LEU A 20 3.45 4.58 0.93
CA LEU A 20 4.46 4.10 1.87
C LEU A 20 4.71 2.62 1.59
N LEU A 21 5.89 2.30 1.10
CA LEU A 21 6.32 0.94 0.81
C LEU A 21 7.16 0.41 1.97
N VAL A 22 6.68 -0.64 2.62
CA VAL A 22 7.32 -1.24 3.79
C VAL A 22 7.83 -2.62 3.44
N GLU A 23 9.14 -2.76 3.33
CA GLU A 23 9.83 -3.98 2.91
C GLU A 23 11.25 -3.98 3.45
N ASP A 24 11.68 -5.05 4.10
CA ASP A 24 13.04 -5.15 4.65
C ASP A 24 14.08 -5.67 3.67
N SER A 25 13.65 -6.38 2.63
CA SER A 25 14.56 -6.82 1.57
C SER A 25 14.87 -5.66 0.63
N ARG A 26 16.09 -5.13 0.70
CA ARG A 26 16.50 -4.01 -0.15
C ARG A 26 16.35 -4.28 -1.66
N PRO A 27 16.71 -5.46 -2.18
CA PRO A 27 16.49 -5.74 -3.60
C PRO A 27 15.01 -5.66 -4.00
N ILE A 28 14.12 -6.24 -3.19
CA ILE A 28 12.67 -6.20 -3.44
C ILE A 28 12.13 -4.78 -3.28
N LEU A 29 12.58 -4.07 -2.26
CA LEU A 29 12.19 -2.67 -2.02
C LEU A 29 12.52 -1.80 -3.23
N ARG A 30 13.75 -1.88 -3.75
CA ARG A 30 14.19 -1.10 -4.91
C ARG A 30 13.46 -1.47 -6.19
N GLU A 31 13.22 -2.75 -6.41
CA GLU A 31 12.47 -3.24 -7.55
C GLU A 31 11.04 -2.66 -7.55
N ASN A 32 10.36 -2.77 -6.42
CA ASN A 32 9.00 -2.26 -6.27
C ASN A 32 8.95 -0.73 -6.30
N GLU A 33 9.88 -0.07 -5.64
CA GLU A 33 10.00 1.40 -5.68
C GLU A 33 10.13 1.88 -7.13
N GLY A 34 11.06 1.31 -7.88
CA GLY A 34 11.28 1.67 -9.28
C GLY A 34 10.04 1.45 -10.15
N ALA A 35 9.37 0.31 -9.98
CA ALA A 35 8.15 0.00 -10.72
C ALA A 35 7.02 0.98 -10.41
N LEU A 36 6.83 1.33 -9.15
CA LEU A 36 5.80 2.28 -8.72
C LEU A 36 6.10 3.71 -9.19
N LEU A 37 7.36 4.13 -9.12
CA LEU A 37 7.78 5.44 -9.62
C LEU A 37 7.53 5.56 -11.13
N ARG A 38 7.88 4.54 -11.90
CA ARG A 38 7.62 4.50 -13.35
C ARG A 38 6.13 4.53 -13.67
N ALA A 39 5.31 4.02 -12.77
CA ALA A 39 3.86 4.05 -12.91
C ALA A 39 3.22 5.38 -12.49
N GLY A 40 4.01 6.35 -12.03
CA GLY A 40 3.53 7.70 -11.70
C GLY A 40 3.17 7.93 -10.24
N TYR A 41 3.48 6.98 -9.36
CA TYR A 41 3.26 7.16 -7.91
C TYR A 41 4.42 7.91 -7.27
N GLU A 42 4.13 8.61 -6.19
CA GLU A 42 5.13 9.07 -5.25
C GLU A 42 5.38 7.95 -4.22
N VAL A 43 6.63 7.63 -3.94
CA VAL A 43 6.96 6.50 -3.07
C VAL A 43 7.87 6.94 -1.94
N ILE A 44 7.51 6.56 -0.72
CA ILE A 44 8.38 6.66 0.45
C ILE A 44 8.59 5.25 0.98
N CYS A 45 9.79 4.96 1.45
CA CYS A 45 10.21 3.61 1.80
C CYS A 45 10.54 3.48 3.28
N ALA A 46 10.13 2.38 3.89
CA ALA A 46 10.53 1.99 5.23
C ALA A 46 11.04 0.55 5.20
N GLU A 47 12.14 0.28 5.89
CA GLU A 47 12.76 -1.05 5.92
C GLU A 47 12.42 -1.85 7.17
N ASP A 48 11.67 -1.28 8.10
CA ASP A 48 11.23 -1.92 9.34
C ASP A 48 9.89 -1.37 9.82
N GLY A 49 9.27 -2.10 10.75
CA GLY A 49 7.94 -1.74 11.24
C GLY A 49 7.90 -0.47 12.08
N GLU A 50 8.95 -0.17 12.83
CA GLU A 50 9.03 1.03 13.65
C GLU A 50 9.08 2.28 12.78
N SER A 51 9.96 2.30 11.78
CA SER A 51 10.06 3.37 10.80
C SER A 51 8.75 3.56 10.02
N ALA A 52 8.10 2.45 9.66
CA ALA A 52 6.83 2.48 8.95
C ALA A 52 5.74 3.20 9.74
N LEU A 53 5.61 2.90 11.04
CA LEU A 53 4.63 3.53 11.91
C LEU A 53 4.89 5.03 12.04
N LYS A 54 6.13 5.42 12.22
CA LYS A 54 6.51 6.83 12.32
C LYS A 54 6.25 7.57 11.01
N MET A 55 6.68 7.01 9.89
CA MET A 55 6.49 7.63 8.59
C MET A 55 5.02 7.76 8.21
N ALA A 56 4.20 6.77 8.54
CA ALA A 56 2.76 6.84 8.30
C ALA A 56 2.10 7.99 9.06
N ALA A 57 2.46 8.17 10.33
CA ALA A 57 1.93 9.25 11.15
C ALA A 57 2.41 10.63 10.70
N ASP A 58 3.70 10.76 10.35
CA ASP A 58 4.33 12.03 10.03
C ASP A 58 4.07 12.48 8.58
N LEU A 59 4.14 11.57 7.63
CA LEU A 59 4.08 11.86 6.20
C LEU A 59 2.71 11.65 5.56
N LYS A 60 1.82 11.00 6.27
CA LYS A 60 0.42 10.76 5.86
C LYS A 60 0.28 10.28 4.42
N PRO A 61 0.80 9.08 4.10
CA PRO A 61 0.64 8.52 2.76
C PRO A 61 -0.83 8.26 2.43
N ASP A 62 -1.12 8.15 1.16
CA ASP A 62 -2.47 7.82 0.69
C ASP A 62 -2.76 6.32 0.81
N LEU A 63 -1.72 5.52 0.85
CA LEU A 63 -1.80 4.06 0.91
C LEU A 63 -0.51 3.50 1.48
N VAL A 64 -0.61 2.41 2.24
CA VAL A 64 0.53 1.65 2.74
C VAL A 64 0.57 0.28 2.08
N LEU A 65 1.71 -0.06 1.49
CA LEU A 65 2.01 -1.42 1.05
C LEU A 65 2.90 -2.06 2.10
N LEU A 66 2.41 -3.10 2.75
CA LEU A 66 3.00 -3.64 3.96
C LEU A 66 3.37 -5.11 3.83
N ASP A 67 4.65 -5.43 4.00
CA ASP A 67 5.09 -6.80 4.19
C ASP A 67 4.75 -7.29 5.60
N MET A 68 4.41 -8.56 5.71
CA MET A 68 4.10 -9.18 7.01
C MET A 68 5.34 -9.60 7.80
N ILE A 69 6.45 -9.86 7.13
CA ILE A 69 7.70 -10.30 7.77
C ILE A 69 8.67 -9.12 7.83
N LEU A 70 8.73 -8.48 8.98
CA LEU A 70 9.53 -7.29 9.20
C LEU A 70 10.35 -7.39 10.49
N PRO A 71 11.54 -6.78 10.55
CA PRO A 71 12.27 -6.63 11.79
C PRO A 71 11.64 -5.57 12.70
N LYS A 72 12.01 -5.58 13.97
CA LYS A 72 11.59 -4.69 15.06
C LYS A 72 10.12 -4.84 15.42
N VAL A 73 9.20 -4.42 14.55
CA VAL A 73 7.77 -4.59 14.76
C VAL A 73 7.23 -5.41 13.60
N SER A 74 6.56 -6.52 13.90
CA SER A 74 6.03 -7.43 12.86
C SER A 74 4.96 -6.76 12.01
N GLY A 75 4.77 -7.26 10.79
CA GLY A 75 3.74 -6.75 9.88
C GLY A 75 2.34 -6.74 10.47
N PRO A 76 1.85 -7.83 11.07
CA PRO A 76 0.54 -7.82 11.73
C PRO A 76 0.42 -6.79 12.84
N GLU A 77 1.47 -6.58 13.62
CA GLU A 77 1.47 -5.56 14.68
C GLU A 77 1.48 -4.14 14.10
N VAL A 78 2.23 -3.90 13.00
CA VAL A 78 2.18 -2.64 12.29
C VAL A 78 0.76 -2.35 11.79
N LEU A 79 0.11 -3.33 11.18
CA LEU A 79 -1.27 -3.21 10.70
C LEU A 79 -2.21 -2.87 11.86
N ARG A 80 -2.12 -3.60 12.97
CA ARG A 80 -2.93 -3.36 14.15
C ARG A 80 -2.75 -1.93 14.68
N ARG A 81 -1.51 -1.47 14.81
CA ARG A 81 -1.22 -0.12 15.32
C ARG A 81 -1.68 0.98 14.37
N LEU A 82 -1.48 0.81 13.05
CA LEU A 82 -1.98 1.76 12.06
C LEU A 82 -3.50 1.92 12.16
N LYS A 83 -4.22 0.83 12.36
CA LYS A 83 -5.69 0.86 12.43
C LYS A 83 -6.23 1.33 13.78
N SER A 84 -5.43 1.26 14.84
CA SER A 84 -5.83 1.72 16.17
C SER A 84 -5.51 3.18 16.45
N ASP A 85 -4.61 3.80 15.70
CA ASP A 85 -4.22 5.20 15.87
C ASP A 85 -5.11 6.09 15.01
N ALA A 86 -5.75 7.09 15.64
CA ALA A 86 -6.62 8.04 14.94
C ALA A 86 -5.90 8.80 13.81
N LYS A 87 -4.58 8.98 13.90
CA LYS A 87 -3.78 9.66 12.87
C LYS A 87 -3.63 8.84 11.59
N THR A 88 -3.71 7.51 11.68
CA THR A 88 -3.40 6.59 10.58
C THR A 88 -4.52 5.61 10.25
N ALA A 89 -5.54 5.51 11.10
CA ALA A 89 -6.62 4.53 10.96
C ALA A 89 -7.33 4.56 9.59
N GLN A 90 -7.39 5.71 8.96
CA GLN A 90 -8.08 5.89 7.68
C GLN A 90 -7.20 5.60 6.46
N ILE A 91 -5.90 5.46 6.66
CA ILE A 91 -4.98 5.13 5.57
C ILE A 91 -5.19 3.67 5.18
N PRO A 92 -5.57 3.38 3.94
CA PRO A 92 -5.73 1.99 3.51
C PRO A 92 -4.39 1.26 3.52
N VAL A 93 -4.38 0.04 4.04
CA VAL A 93 -3.21 -0.82 4.10
C VAL A 93 -3.44 -2.03 3.22
N VAL A 94 -2.58 -2.22 2.24
CA VAL A 94 -2.56 -3.39 1.37
C VAL A 94 -1.37 -4.24 1.76
N VAL A 95 -1.65 -5.49 2.13
CA VAL A 95 -0.60 -6.44 2.50
C VAL A 95 0.01 -7.05 1.24
N VAL A 96 1.34 -7.04 1.15
CA VAL A 96 2.09 -7.70 0.09
C VAL A 96 3.03 -8.69 0.74
N SER A 97 2.73 -9.97 0.66
CA SER A 97 3.47 -10.98 1.40
C SER A 97 3.62 -12.29 0.65
N SER A 98 4.65 -13.06 1.03
CA SER A 98 4.84 -14.43 0.58
C SER A 98 4.00 -15.44 1.35
N LEU A 99 3.29 -15.00 2.39
CA LEU A 99 2.37 -15.87 3.15
C LEU A 99 1.20 -16.30 2.28
N THR A 100 0.72 -17.52 2.53
CA THR A 100 -0.36 -18.11 1.74
C THR A 100 -1.72 -17.47 2.02
N GLU A 101 -2.65 -17.67 1.11
CA GLU A 101 -4.02 -17.18 1.15
C GLU A 101 -4.79 -17.52 2.45
N ARG A 102 -4.35 -18.52 3.20
CA ARG A 102 -4.93 -18.91 4.49
C ARG A 102 -4.94 -17.79 5.52
N ASN A 103 -4.03 -16.83 5.39
CA ASN A 103 -3.94 -15.69 6.31
C ASN A 103 -4.74 -14.47 5.82
N ARG A 104 -5.28 -14.52 4.62
CA ARG A 104 -5.99 -13.40 4.02
C ARG A 104 -7.16 -12.92 4.87
N GLU A 105 -8.05 -13.82 5.26
CA GLU A 105 -9.23 -13.48 6.05
C GLU A 105 -8.84 -12.81 7.37
N LYS A 106 -7.85 -13.38 8.05
CA LYS A 106 -7.36 -12.84 9.32
C LYS A 106 -6.78 -11.43 9.15
N LEU A 107 -6.05 -11.19 8.08
CA LEU A 107 -5.49 -9.87 7.80
C LEU A 107 -6.57 -8.84 7.43
N LEU A 108 -7.59 -9.26 6.70
CA LEU A 108 -8.75 -8.42 6.40
C LEU A 108 -9.53 -8.08 7.69
N GLU A 109 -9.69 -9.03 8.60
CA GLU A 109 -10.30 -8.80 9.92
C GLU A 109 -9.50 -7.80 10.75
N LEU A 110 -8.17 -7.79 10.62
CA LEU A 110 -7.30 -6.81 11.27
C LEU A 110 -7.36 -5.43 10.63
N GLY A 111 -8.06 -5.28 9.53
CA GLY A 111 -8.28 -4.00 8.86
C GLY A 111 -7.51 -3.79 7.57
N ALA A 112 -6.86 -4.81 7.02
CA ALA A 112 -6.24 -4.70 5.69
C ALA A 112 -7.33 -4.51 4.61
N GLU A 113 -7.06 -3.64 3.66
CA GLU A 113 -7.98 -3.43 2.52
C GLU A 113 -7.88 -4.57 1.51
N ASP A 114 -6.69 -5.11 1.33
CA ASP A 114 -6.46 -6.23 0.43
C ASP A 114 -5.15 -6.95 0.78
N TYR A 115 -4.98 -8.09 0.13
CA TYR A 115 -3.82 -8.94 0.26
C TYR A 115 -3.30 -9.30 -1.14
N LEU A 116 -2.03 -9.04 -1.40
CA LEU A 116 -1.36 -9.39 -2.65
C LEU A 116 -0.24 -10.40 -2.37
N GLU A 117 -0.20 -11.46 -3.14
CA GLU A 117 0.80 -12.51 -3.01
C GLU A 117 2.06 -12.16 -3.79
N LYS A 118 3.22 -12.07 -3.11
CA LYS A 118 4.50 -11.69 -3.75
C LYS A 118 4.84 -12.56 -4.96
N GLY A 119 4.64 -13.87 -4.86
CA GLY A 119 4.95 -14.79 -5.95
C GLY A 119 4.16 -14.55 -7.22
N LEU A 120 2.95 -14.02 -7.11
CA LEU A 120 2.11 -13.70 -8.26
C LEU A 120 2.45 -12.34 -8.88
N LEU A 121 3.11 -11.46 -8.13
CA LEU A 121 3.48 -10.12 -8.61
C LEU A 121 4.75 -10.12 -9.45
N MET A 122 5.62 -11.10 -9.25
CA MET A 122 6.86 -11.25 -10.02
C MET A 122 6.94 -12.67 -10.61
N PRO A 123 6.11 -12.97 -11.60
CA PRO A 123 6.01 -14.34 -12.14
C PRO A 123 7.26 -14.80 -12.87
N ARG A 124 8.07 -13.84 -13.35
CA ARG A 124 9.35 -14.10 -14.01
C ARG A 124 10.25 -12.88 -13.95
N ARG A 125 11.55 -13.10 -14.20
CA ARG A 125 12.54 -12.03 -14.21
C ARG A 125 12.16 -10.89 -15.16
N GLY A 126 12.26 -9.66 -14.67
CA GLY A 126 11.95 -8.46 -15.45
C GLY A 126 10.47 -8.10 -15.53
N VAL A 127 9.59 -8.90 -14.93
CA VAL A 127 8.15 -8.62 -14.89
C VAL A 127 7.72 -8.29 -13.46
N ASN A 128 7.23 -7.08 -13.26
CA ASN A 128 6.65 -6.64 -11.99
C ASN A 128 5.21 -6.21 -12.21
N LEU A 129 4.27 -6.97 -11.66
CA LEU A 129 2.83 -6.74 -11.80
C LEU A 129 2.25 -5.90 -10.65
N LEU A 130 3.08 -5.48 -9.69
CA LEU A 130 2.60 -4.69 -8.54
C LEU A 130 1.87 -3.42 -8.95
N PRO A 131 2.38 -2.58 -9.87
CA PRO A 131 1.66 -1.37 -10.26
C PRO A 131 0.26 -1.65 -10.82
N LYS A 132 0.14 -2.69 -11.64
CA LYS A 132 -1.14 -3.08 -12.23
C LYS A 132 -2.11 -3.62 -11.19
N ALA A 133 -1.64 -4.47 -10.29
CA ALA A 133 -2.45 -4.99 -9.19
C ALA A 133 -2.90 -3.86 -8.26
N LEU A 134 -2.02 -2.93 -7.96
CA LEU A 134 -2.30 -1.78 -7.12
C LEU A 134 -3.34 -0.84 -7.75
N GLU A 135 -3.27 -0.62 -9.04
CA GLU A 135 -4.27 0.17 -9.76
C GLU A 135 -5.67 -0.39 -9.57
N ALA A 136 -5.83 -1.72 -9.69
CA ALA A 136 -7.10 -2.39 -9.47
C ALA A 136 -7.59 -2.24 -8.01
N VAL A 137 -6.68 -2.34 -7.05
CA VAL A 137 -6.99 -2.16 -5.63
C VAL A 137 -7.44 -0.72 -5.36
N ILE A 138 -6.74 0.28 -5.86
CA ILE A 138 -7.08 1.70 -5.69
C ILE A 138 -8.47 1.99 -6.26
N ARG A 139 -8.78 1.48 -7.44
CA ARG A 139 -10.12 1.62 -8.04
C ARG A 139 -11.21 1.07 -7.13
N ARG A 140 -10.98 -0.09 -6.53
CA ARG A 140 -11.93 -0.73 -5.61
C ARG A 140 -12.09 0.10 -4.34
N ILE A 141 -11.00 0.60 -3.76
CA ILE A 141 -11.04 1.46 -2.57
C ILE A 141 -11.84 2.72 -2.87
N ASN A 142 -11.58 3.36 -3.98
CA ASN A 142 -12.29 4.58 -4.38
C ASN A 142 -13.79 4.35 -4.57
N ARG A 143 -14.18 3.23 -5.15
CA ARG A 143 -15.60 2.86 -5.26
C ARG A 143 -16.26 2.71 -3.91
N LYS A 144 -15.61 2.02 -2.96
CA LYS A 144 -16.13 1.86 -1.60
C LYS A 144 -16.29 3.19 -0.87
N ARG A 145 -15.43 4.16 -1.17
CA ARG A 145 -15.43 5.48 -0.55
C ARG A 145 -16.33 6.48 -1.28
N GLY A 146 -17.02 6.05 -2.32
CA GLY A 146 -17.93 6.90 -3.10
C GLY A 146 -17.25 7.83 -4.10
N THR A 147 -16.02 7.50 -4.51
CA THR A 147 -15.24 8.27 -5.50
C THR A 147 -15.42 7.68 -6.89
N THR A 148 -15.39 8.51 -7.91
CA THR A 148 -15.54 8.06 -9.31
C THR A 148 -14.24 7.45 -9.86
N LEU A 149 -14.40 6.51 -10.78
CA LEU A 149 -13.28 5.77 -11.39
C LEU A 149 -12.32 6.60 -12.25
N SER A 150 -12.71 7.83 -12.57
CA SER A 150 -11.92 8.72 -13.42
C SER A 150 -10.63 9.23 -12.77
N GLU A 151 -10.37 8.84 -11.55
CA GLU A 151 -9.28 9.37 -10.74
C GLU A 151 -8.06 8.46 -10.66
N VAL A 152 -8.08 7.34 -11.33
CA VAL A 152 -6.91 6.47 -11.43
C VAL A 152 -6.06 6.90 -12.61
N PRO A 153 -4.75 7.10 -12.44
CA PRO A 153 -3.88 7.46 -13.55
C PRO A 153 -3.95 6.39 -14.64
N LEU A 154 -4.18 6.84 -15.86
CA LEU A 154 -4.03 5.96 -17.00
C LEU A 154 -2.54 5.90 -17.33
N HIS A 155 -1.92 4.80 -17.02
CA HIS A 155 -0.54 4.56 -17.40
C HIS A 155 -0.51 4.13 -18.86
N ARG A 156 0.25 4.88 -19.58
CA ARG A 156 0.57 4.52 -20.96
C ARG A 156 1.86 3.72 -21.01
#